data_23b622e05b8673bbf3cf4ad66a2539d2
#
_entry.id   23b622e05b8673bbf3cf4ad66a2539d2
#
_cell.length_a   1.000
_cell.length_b   1.000
_cell.length_c   1.000
_cell.angle_alpha   90.00
_cell.angle_beta   90.00
_cell.angle_gamma   90.00
#
_symmetry.space_group_name_H-M   'P 1'
#
loop_
_entity.id
_entity.type
_entity.pdbx_description
1 polymer ?
#
loop_
_entity_poly.entity_id
_entity_poly.type
_entity_poly.pdbx_seq_one_letter_code
_entity_poly.pdbx_strand_id
1 'polypeptide(L)'
;MKKLLVLMVLAGISLSLSATDRYSVAYGMRNNSQVEDNHFFLMEGESDRFSFTFMETGGEAISLDSEYRGEFSSVFSWDTGVTFNYFSSGTISLMMKGNLNGNYGTESVNLDFGLGAQAAVVKYKYLESPLFSLSPLLNIVLNLKVNDNSFSFGMMMDMKYERQFKAVETIFISSRLDITPTFSLTLDVWGRGAEYLMDPWLNIQGHGIVLKFTVSGEERDV
;
A
#
# COMPACT_ATOMS: atom_id res chain seq x y z
N MET A 1 -9.18 15.95 20.29
CA MET A 1 -9.14 15.01 19.15
C MET A 1 -7.74 14.75 18.65
N LYS A 2 -6.91 15.75 18.22
CA LYS A 2 -5.54 15.50 17.69
C LYS A 2 -4.63 14.66 18.63
N LYS A 3 -4.64 14.93 19.95
CA LYS A 3 -3.83 14.17 20.91
C LYS A 3 -4.25 12.70 21.07
N LEU A 4 -5.55 12.41 20.97
CA LEU A 4 -6.08 11.05 21.06
C LEU A 4 -5.73 10.25 19.80
N LEU A 5 -5.80 10.89 18.63
CA LEU A 5 -5.40 10.27 17.35
C LEU A 5 -3.91 9.90 17.38
N VAL A 6 -3.04 10.83 17.81
CA VAL A 6 -1.60 10.58 17.96
C VAL A 6 -1.32 9.43 18.94
N LEU A 7 -2.05 9.36 20.06
CA LEU A 7 -1.92 8.27 21.04
C LEU A 7 -2.37 6.92 20.47
N MET A 8 -3.47 6.88 19.71
CA MET A 8 -3.95 5.68 19.02
C MET A 8 -2.97 5.21 17.94
N VAL A 9 -2.39 6.14 17.18
CA VAL A 9 -1.35 5.85 16.18
C VAL A 9 -0.10 5.29 16.86
N LEU A 10 0.39 5.94 17.92
CA LEU A 10 1.55 5.46 18.67
C LEU A 10 1.31 4.11 19.34
N ALA A 11 0.11 3.87 19.88
CA ALA A 11 -0.26 2.58 20.45
C ALA A 11 -0.36 1.48 19.37
N GLY A 12 -0.93 1.80 18.22
CA GLY A 12 -0.99 0.89 17.05
C GLY A 12 0.41 0.53 16.56
N ILE A 13 1.28 1.52 16.39
CA ILE A 13 2.68 1.30 16.02
C ILE A 13 3.41 0.46 17.08
N SER A 14 3.24 0.75 18.37
CA SER A 14 3.89 -0.01 19.45
C SER A 14 3.46 -1.47 19.51
N LEU A 15 2.17 -1.76 19.31
CA LEU A 15 1.63 -3.11 19.25
C LEU A 15 2.12 -3.86 18.00
N SER A 16 2.23 -3.17 16.88
CA SER A 16 2.72 -3.75 15.63
C SER A 16 4.22 -4.04 15.71
N LEU A 17 5.01 -3.15 16.31
CA LEU A 17 6.46 -3.31 16.48
C LEU A 17 6.87 -4.56 17.26
N SER A 18 6.03 -5.07 18.14
CA SER A 18 6.32 -6.31 18.92
C SER A 18 6.08 -7.60 18.13
N ALA A 19 5.43 -7.53 16.97
CA ALA A 19 5.00 -8.68 16.18
C ALA A 19 5.60 -8.71 14.76
N THR A 20 6.56 -7.81 14.46
CA THR A 20 7.10 -7.67 13.09
C THR A 20 8.56 -8.05 13.02
N ASP A 21 8.92 -8.75 11.95
CA ASP A 21 10.27 -9.27 11.69
C ASP A 21 11.05 -8.36 10.73
N ARG A 22 10.34 -7.46 10.04
CA ARG A 22 10.90 -6.55 9.05
C ARG A 22 10.32 -5.16 9.19
N TYR A 23 11.19 -4.14 9.15
CA TYR A 23 10.81 -2.73 9.24
C TYR A 23 11.34 -1.96 8.04
N SER A 24 10.53 -1.08 7.52
CA SER A 24 10.91 -0.20 6.43
C SER A 24 10.58 1.24 6.76
N VAL A 25 11.46 2.13 6.33
CA VAL A 25 11.23 3.57 6.34
C VAL A 25 11.46 4.08 4.93
N ALA A 26 10.54 4.87 4.43
CA ALA A 26 10.66 5.42 3.11
C ALA A 26 10.33 6.90 3.07
N TYR A 27 10.95 7.57 2.14
CA TYR A 27 10.65 8.94 1.75
C TYR A 27 10.35 8.96 0.25
N GLY A 28 9.29 9.61 -0.11
CA GLY A 28 8.84 9.66 -1.49
C GLY A 28 8.41 11.04 -1.94
N MET A 29 8.38 11.18 -3.24
CA MET A 29 7.84 12.34 -3.94
C MET A 29 6.78 11.86 -4.91
N ARG A 30 5.69 12.61 -5.02
CA ARG A 30 4.63 12.36 -5.99
C ARG A 30 4.29 13.66 -6.70
N ASN A 31 3.93 13.56 -7.96
CA ASN A 31 3.35 14.68 -8.68
C ASN A 31 1.83 14.50 -8.68
N ASN A 32 1.15 15.34 -7.94
CA ASN A 32 -0.29 15.36 -7.87
C ASN A 32 -0.77 16.82 -8.00
N SER A 33 -1.63 17.07 -8.97
CA SER A 33 -2.19 18.40 -9.23
C SER A 33 -3.14 18.92 -8.14
N GLN A 34 -3.50 18.07 -7.18
CA GLN A 34 -4.49 18.39 -6.14
C GLN A 34 -3.89 18.61 -4.74
N VAL A 35 -2.60 18.35 -4.55
CA VAL A 35 -1.90 18.48 -3.27
C VAL A 35 -0.72 19.39 -3.46
N GLU A 36 -0.61 20.44 -2.65
CA GLU A 36 0.50 21.40 -2.74
C GLU A 36 1.83 20.78 -2.30
N ASP A 37 1.79 19.88 -1.30
CA ASP A 37 2.97 19.17 -0.84
C ASP A 37 3.11 17.82 -1.56
N ASN A 38 4.16 17.71 -2.36
CA ASN A 38 4.46 16.53 -3.16
C ASN A 38 5.31 15.49 -2.43
N HIS A 39 5.63 15.71 -1.16
CA HIS A 39 6.46 14.83 -0.37
C HIS A 39 5.63 14.00 0.60
N PHE A 40 6.07 12.76 0.85
CA PHE A 40 5.48 11.93 1.88
C PHE A 40 6.54 11.09 2.60
N PHE A 41 6.24 10.77 3.84
CA PHE A 41 6.99 9.85 4.67
C PHE A 41 6.16 8.58 4.90
N LEU A 42 6.83 7.43 4.90
CA LEU A 42 6.18 6.14 5.07
C LEU A 42 6.99 5.28 6.04
N MET A 43 6.27 4.57 6.90
CA MET A 43 6.80 3.52 7.77
C MET A 43 5.98 2.25 7.54
N GLU A 44 6.67 1.13 7.40
CA GLU A 44 6.04 -0.18 7.26
C GLU A 44 6.62 -1.14 8.29
N GLY A 45 5.80 -2.07 8.74
CA GLY A 45 6.22 -3.24 9.49
C GLY A 45 5.55 -4.48 8.90
N GLU A 46 6.30 -5.55 8.79
CA GLU A 46 5.85 -6.79 8.16
C GLU A 46 6.30 -8.00 8.97
N SER A 47 5.41 -8.96 9.14
CA SER A 47 5.67 -10.32 9.59
C SER A 47 5.11 -11.30 8.55
N ASP A 48 5.27 -12.59 8.75
CA ASP A 48 4.76 -13.61 7.83
C ASP A 48 3.29 -13.45 7.46
N ARG A 49 2.47 -13.02 8.40
CA ARG A 49 1.00 -12.97 8.22
C ARG A 49 0.40 -11.57 8.34
N PHE A 50 1.16 -10.63 8.84
CA PHE A 50 0.62 -9.31 9.14
C PHE A 50 1.55 -8.24 8.61
N SER A 51 0.97 -7.20 8.02
CA SER A 51 1.69 -5.98 7.68
C SER A 51 0.91 -4.75 8.11
N PHE A 52 1.62 -3.69 8.40
CA PHE A 52 1.03 -2.38 8.60
C PHE A 52 1.85 -1.32 7.86
N THR A 53 1.17 -0.27 7.44
CA THR A 53 1.79 0.89 6.82
C THR A 53 1.22 2.15 7.44
N PHE A 54 2.10 3.06 7.83
CA PHE A 54 1.77 4.43 8.18
C PHE A 54 2.35 5.36 7.13
N MET A 55 1.54 6.27 6.60
CA MET A 55 1.98 7.28 5.65
C MET A 55 1.51 8.66 6.10
N GLU A 56 2.40 9.64 6.04
CA GLU A 56 2.13 11.04 6.30
C GLU A 56 2.54 11.86 5.09
N THR A 57 1.74 12.84 4.72
CA THR A 57 1.95 13.67 3.54
C THR A 57 1.88 15.14 3.95
N GLY A 58 3.04 15.77 4.12
CA GLY A 58 3.21 17.22 4.29
C GLY A 58 2.26 17.90 5.29
N GLY A 59 1.78 17.17 6.31
CA GLY A 59 0.75 17.66 7.23
C GLY A 59 -0.68 17.65 6.66
N GLU A 60 -0.87 17.26 5.40
CA GLU A 60 -2.18 17.31 4.73
C GLU A 60 -2.98 16.01 4.86
N ALA A 61 -2.30 14.87 4.97
CA ALA A 61 -2.96 13.58 5.10
C ALA A 61 -2.17 12.61 5.97
N ILE A 62 -2.91 11.75 6.67
CA ILE A 62 -2.40 10.59 7.40
C ILE A 62 -3.15 9.37 6.90
N SER A 63 -2.41 8.31 6.56
CA SER A 63 -2.95 7.01 6.20
C SER A 63 -2.40 5.93 7.13
N LEU A 64 -3.27 5.04 7.56
CA LEU A 64 -2.94 3.82 8.30
C LEU A 64 -3.51 2.65 7.52
N ASP A 65 -2.66 1.72 7.12
CA ASP A 65 -3.07 0.47 6.48
C ASP A 65 -2.63 -0.70 7.33
N SER A 66 -3.47 -1.72 7.42
CA SER A 66 -3.14 -3.00 8.04
C SER A 66 -3.67 -4.13 7.19
N GLU A 67 -2.86 -5.15 7.01
CA GLU A 67 -3.19 -6.28 6.17
C GLU A 67 -2.84 -7.59 6.89
N TYR A 68 -3.70 -8.58 6.72
CA TYR A 68 -3.50 -9.93 7.20
C TYR A 68 -3.51 -10.90 6.02
N ARG A 69 -2.57 -11.84 5.98
CA ARG A 69 -2.39 -12.84 4.93
C ARG A 69 -2.59 -14.25 5.46
N GLY A 70 -3.11 -15.11 4.61
CA GLY A 70 -3.18 -16.54 4.84
C GLY A 70 -2.90 -17.31 3.56
N GLU A 71 -2.48 -18.55 3.70
CA GLU A 71 -2.17 -19.42 2.58
C GLU A 71 -3.18 -20.56 2.48
N PHE A 72 -3.59 -20.91 1.27
CA PHE A 72 -4.32 -22.12 0.95
C PHE A 72 -3.38 -23.23 0.48
N SER A 73 -2.30 -22.84 -0.21
CA SER A 73 -1.28 -23.74 -0.73
C SER A 73 -0.01 -22.95 -1.04
N SER A 74 1.04 -23.62 -1.48
CA SER A 74 2.27 -22.96 -1.96
C SER A 74 2.07 -22.06 -3.18
N VAL A 75 0.93 -22.15 -3.86
CA VAL A 75 0.62 -21.37 -5.08
C VAL A 75 -0.45 -20.33 -4.83
N PHE A 76 -1.36 -20.56 -3.88
CA PHE A 76 -2.51 -19.69 -3.63
C PHE A 76 -2.53 -19.18 -2.20
N SER A 77 -2.72 -17.89 -2.08
CA SER A 77 -2.88 -17.17 -0.82
C SER A 77 -4.08 -16.23 -0.87
N TRP A 78 -4.41 -15.68 0.26
CA TRP A 78 -5.40 -14.62 0.38
C TRP A 78 -4.87 -13.53 1.31
N ASP A 79 -5.33 -12.33 1.09
CA ASP A 79 -5.12 -11.23 2.01
C ASP A 79 -6.42 -10.48 2.28
N THR A 80 -6.48 -9.85 3.42
CA THR A 80 -7.54 -8.91 3.78
C THR A 80 -6.94 -7.74 4.51
N GLY A 81 -7.42 -6.54 4.25
CA GLY A 81 -6.85 -5.34 4.85
C GLY A 81 -7.89 -4.29 5.17
N VAL A 82 -7.50 -3.42 6.08
CA VAL A 82 -8.27 -2.24 6.47
C VAL A 82 -7.35 -1.04 6.40
N THR A 83 -7.80 -0.01 5.72
CA THR A 83 -7.07 1.25 5.66
C THR A 83 -7.96 2.40 6.16
N PHE A 84 -7.37 3.25 6.97
CA PHE A 84 -7.97 4.48 7.47
C PHE A 84 -7.18 5.68 6.95
N ASN A 85 -7.88 6.68 6.42
CA ASN A 85 -7.28 7.96 6.04
C ASN A 85 -7.97 9.12 6.72
N TYR A 86 -7.15 10.09 7.09
CA TYR A 86 -7.57 11.39 7.58
C TYR A 86 -6.88 12.49 6.76
N PHE A 87 -7.64 13.45 6.28
CA PHE A 87 -7.16 14.61 5.54
C PHE A 87 -7.37 15.89 6.36
N SER A 88 -6.45 16.82 6.26
CA SER A 88 -6.52 18.14 6.94
C SER A 88 -7.77 18.92 6.55
N SER A 89 -8.33 18.66 5.38
CA SER A 89 -9.64 19.18 4.93
C SER A 89 -10.81 18.74 5.81
N GLY A 90 -10.61 17.76 6.71
CA GLY A 90 -11.66 17.15 7.53
C GLY A 90 -12.38 15.99 6.85
N THR A 91 -11.85 15.48 5.75
CA THR A 91 -12.31 14.25 5.11
C THR A 91 -11.74 13.03 5.84
N ILE A 92 -12.58 12.03 6.04
CA ILE A 92 -12.21 10.75 6.66
C ILE A 92 -12.63 9.64 5.70
N SER A 93 -11.78 8.63 5.52
CA SER A 93 -12.17 7.42 4.80
C SER A 93 -11.76 6.15 5.54
N LEU A 94 -12.58 5.14 5.39
CA LEU A 94 -12.31 3.77 5.83
C LEU A 94 -12.50 2.85 4.63
N MET A 95 -11.54 1.98 4.38
CA MET A 95 -11.62 0.97 3.34
C MET A 95 -11.33 -0.40 3.90
N MET A 96 -11.99 -1.37 3.33
CA MET A 96 -11.72 -2.78 3.52
C MET A 96 -11.44 -3.42 2.16
N LYS A 97 -10.39 -4.21 2.08
CA LYS A 97 -10.01 -4.96 0.88
C LYS A 97 -9.90 -6.44 1.18
N GLY A 98 -10.07 -7.26 0.17
CA GLY A 98 -9.80 -8.69 0.22
C GLY A 98 -9.40 -9.19 -1.15
N ASN A 99 -8.33 -9.98 -1.23
CA ASN A 99 -7.77 -10.52 -2.46
C ASN A 99 -7.55 -12.02 -2.35
N LEU A 100 -7.66 -12.67 -3.49
CA LEU A 100 -7.13 -14.01 -3.74
C LEU A 100 -5.94 -13.87 -4.66
N ASN A 101 -4.80 -14.39 -4.23
CA ASN A 101 -3.55 -14.24 -4.93
C ASN A 101 -3.05 -15.61 -5.40
N GLY A 102 -2.36 -15.62 -6.52
CA GLY A 102 -1.66 -16.78 -7.02
C GLY A 102 -0.24 -16.39 -7.41
N ASN A 103 0.68 -17.34 -7.26
CA ASN A 103 2.07 -17.22 -7.66
C ASN A 103 2.41 -18.36 -8.60
N TYR A 104 3.07 -18.05 -9.71
CA TYR A 104 3.52 -19.04 -10.70
C TYR A 104 4.91 -18.71 -11.22
N GLY A 105 5.82 -19.67 -11.11
CA GLY A 105 7.16 -19.51 -11.63
C GLY A 105 8.24 -20.21 -10.81
N THR A 106 9.42 -19.62 -10.81
CA THR A 106 10.61 -20.08 -10.09
C THR A 106 11.08 -19.00 -9.11
N GLU A 107 12.07 -19.29 -8.29
CA GLU A 107 12.68 -18.29 -7.40
C GLU A 107 13.31 -17.10 -8.16
N SER A 108 13.77 -17.33 -9.40
CA SER A 108 14.41 -16.28 -10.21
C SER A 108 13.43 -15.51 -11.07
N VAL A 109 12.32 -16.13 -11.46
CA VAL A 109 11.30 -15.50 -12.32
C VAL A 109 9.94 -15.99 -11.87
N ASN A 110 9.12 -15.13 -11.33
CA ASN A 110 7.76 -15.50 -10.97
C ASN A 110 6.74 -14.42 -11.39
N LEU A 111 5.52 -14.88 -11.58
CA LEU A 111 4.35 -14.07 -11.88
C LEU A 111 3.38 -14.17 -10.73
N ASP A 112 3.15 -13.04 -10.06
CA ASP A 112 2.08 -12.90 -9.08
C ASP A 112 0.86 -12.32 -9.76
N PHE A 113 -0.30 -12.87 -9.44
CA PHE A 113 -1.57 -12.33 -9.89
C PHE A 113 -2.57 -12.35 -8.74
N GLY A 114 -3.46 -11.39 -8.72
CA GLY A 114 -4.47 -11.29 -7.68
C GLY A 114 -5.79 -10.77 -8.24
N LEU A 115 -6.86 -11.27 -7.67
CA LEU A 115 -8.22 -10.84 -7.92
C LEU A 115 -8.90 -10.57 -6.59
N GLY A 116 -9.51 -9.42 -6.46
CA GLY A 116 -10.13 -9.03 -5.21
C GLY A 116 -11.25 -8.01 -5.36
N ALA A 117 -11.62 -7.47 -4.23
CA ALA A 117 -12.54 -6.36 -4.14
C ALA A 117 -12.20 -5.47 -2.96
N GLN A 118 -12.54 -4.20 -3.08
CA GLN A 118 -12.48 -3.24 -2.00
C GLN A 118 -13.83 -2.55 -1.81
N ALA A 119 -14.19 -2.29 -0.57
CA ALA A 119 -15.32 -1.46 -0.19
C ALA A 119 -14.80 -0.25 0.58
N ALA A 120 -15.24 0.94 0.23
CA ALA A 120 -14.83 2.15 0.92
C ALA A 120 -16.03 2.99 1.37
N VAL A 121 -15.86 3.64 2.51
CA VAL A 121 -16.77 4.65 3.06
C VAL A 121 -16.00 5.93 3.21
N VAL A 122 -16.49 7.01 2.62
CA VAL A 122 -15.86 8.35 2.67
C VAL A 122 -16.82 9.35 3.24
N LYS A 123 -16.40 10.03 4.29
CA LYS A 123 -17.12 11.15 4.89
C LYS A 123 -16.39 12.45 4.60
N TYR A 124 -16.93 13.25 3.72
CA TYR A 124 -16.48 14.62 3.49
C TYR A 124 -17.06 15.55 4.54
N LYS A 125 -16.29 16.54 4.96
CA LYS A 125 -16.71 17.54 5.96
C LYS A 125 -17.98 18.29 5.54
N TYR A 126 -18.15 18.55 4.25
CA TYR A 126 -19.24 19.35 3.68
C TYR A 126 -20.45 18.52 3.21
N LEU A 127 -20.37 17.19 3.24
CA LEU A 127 -21.50 16.33 2.91
C LEU A 127 -22.21 15.84 4.18
N GLU A 128 -23.53 15.82 4.17
CA GLU A 128 -24.33 15.30 5.29
C GLU A 128 -24.17 13.79 5.45
N SER A 129 -24.16 13.05 4.33
CA SER A 129 -24.08 11.59 4.31
C SER A 129 -22.72 11.11 3.79
N PRO A 130 -22.21 9.98 4.29
CA PRO A 130 -21.02 9.36 3.73
C PRO A 130 -21.30 8.77 2.34
N LEU A 131 -20.28 8.70 1.52
CA LEU A 131 -20.31 8.03 0.23
C LEU A 131 -19.77 6.60 0.38
N PHE A 132 -20.37 5.67 -0.36
CA PHE A 132 -19.95 4.29 -0.45
C PHE A 132 -19.43 3.99 -1.85
N SER A 133 -18.36 3.21 -1.93
CA SER A 133 -17.88 2.65 -3.19
C SER A 133 -17.55 1.17 -3.03
N LEU A 134 -17.75 0.41 -4.09
CA LEU A 134 -17.31 -0.97 -4.22
C LEU A 134 -16.54 -1.09 -5.54
N SER A 135 -15.35 -1.64 -5.49
CA SER A 135 -14.44 -1.71 -6.64
C SER A 135 -13.81 -3.10 -6.71
N PRO A 136 -13.93 -3.83 -7.83
CA PRO A 136 -13.09 -4.97 -8.10
C PRO A 136 -11.63 -4.55 -8.25
N LEU A 137 -10.72 -5.41 -7.83
CA LEU A 137 -9.27 -5.25 -7.91
C LEU A 137 -8.68 -6.34 -8.78
N LEU A 138 -7.73 -5.98 -9.61
CA LEU A 138 -6.88 -6.91 -10.34
C LEU A 138 -5.43 -6.46 -10.20
N ASN A 139 -4.52 -7.38 -9.88
CA ASN A 139 -3.10 -7.12 -9.90
C ASN A 139 -2.36 -8.20 -10.69
N ILE A 140 -1.31 -7.79 -11.37
CA ILE A 140 -0.38 -8.68 -12.07
C ILE A 140 1.02 -8.11 -11.85
N VAL A 141 1.94 -8.91 -11.33
CA VAL A 141 3.31 -8.52 -11.03
C VAL A 141 4.28 -9.58 -11.53
N LEU A 142 5.20 -9.17 -12.38
CA LEU A 142 6.35 -9.99 -12.80
C LEU A 142 7.53 -9.65 -11.90
N ASN A 143 8.06 -10.63 -11.21
CA ASN A 143 9.24 -10.51 -10.36
C ASN A 143 10.43 -11.23 -10.99
N LEU A 144 11.56 -10.55 -11.01
CA LEU A 144 12.83 -11.05 -11.51
C LEU A 144 13.87 -10.93 -10.40
N LYS A 145 14.55 -12.02 -10.07
CA LYS A 145 15.65 -12.02 -9.10
C LYS A 145 16.94 -12.37 -9.82
N VAL A 146 17.94 -11.50 -9.71
CA VAL A 146 19.27 -11.66 -10.31
C VAL A 146 20.30 -11.38 -9.22
N ASN A 147 20.91 -12.44 -8.67
CA ASN A 147 21.80 -12.37 -7.50
C ASN A 147 21.08 -11.71 -6.30
N ASP A 148 21.68 -10.65 -5.75
CA ASP A 148 21.16 -9.89 -4.63
C ASP A 148 20.19 -8.75 -5.04
N ASN A 149 19.82 -8.72 -6.33
CA ASN A 149 18.90 -7.72 -6.85
C ASN A 149 17.56 -8.36 -7.21
N SER A 150 16.48 -7.69 -6.91
CA SER A 150 15.18 -8.05 -7.43
C SER A 150 14.53 -6.87 -8.15
N PHE A 151 13.81 -7.19 -9.21
CA PHE A 151 13.08 -6.24 -10.03
C PHE A 151 11.64 -6.71 -10.14
N SER A 152 10.71 -5.82 -9.94
CA SER A 152 9.28 -6.10 -10.10
C SER A 152 8.66 -5.12 -11.08
N PHE A 153 7.88 -5.65 -12.01
CA PHE A 153 7.05 -4.88 -12.93
C PHE A 153 5.60 -5.25 -12.65
N GLY A 154 4.79 -4.30 -12.30
CA GLY A 154 3.42 -4.59 -11.94
C GLY A 154 2.42 -3.65 -12.56
N MET A 155 1.22 -4.17 -12.72
CA MET A 155 0.02 -3.43 -13.06
C MET A 155 -1.06 -3.76 -12.03
N MET A 156 -1.66 -2.74 -11.47
CA MET A 156 -2.84 -2.84 -10.63
C MET A 156 -3.99 -2.12 -11.33
N MET A 157 -5.14 -2.72 -11.32
CA MET A 157 -6.35 -2.15 -11.91
C MET A 157 -7.46 -2.11 -10.87
N ASP A 158 -7.95 -0.90 -10.60
CA ASP A 158 -9.14 -0.65 -9.81
C ASP A 158 -10.30 -0.40 -10.76
N MET A 159 -11.36 -1.18 -10.66
CA MET A 159 -12.56 -0.95 -11.46
C MET A 159 -13.64 -0.34 -10.58
N LYS A 160 -14.05 0.89 -10.88
CA LYS A 160 -15.13 1.57 -10.18
C LYS A 160 -16.41 1.61 -11.00
N TYR A 161 -17.52 1.48 -10.32
CA TYR A 161 -18.83 1.69 -10.88
C TYR A 161 -19.43 3.00 -10.38
N GLU A 162 -19.44 4.01 -11.25
CA GLU A 162 -20.10 5.31 -11.05
C GLU A 162 -20.96 5.63 -12.28
N ARG A 163 -22.11 5.02 -12.43
CA ARG A 163 -22.95 5.06 -13.66
C ARG A 163 -22.32 4.40 -14.89
N GLN A 164 -21.02 4.29 -14.96
CA GLN A 164 -20.24 3.57 -15.96
C GLN A 164 -19.06 2.88 -15.28
N PHE A 165 -18.66 1.71 -15.79
CA PHE A 165 -17.42 1.09 -15.34
C PHE A 165 -16.24 1.92 -15.81
N LYS A 166 -15.38 2.29 -14.88
CA LYS A 166 -14.13 2.97 -15.16
C LYS A 166 -13.01 2.14 -14.57
N ALA A 167 -12.01 1.83 -15.39
CA ALA A 167 -10.78 1.18 -14.95
C ALA A 167 -9.73 2.24 -14.68
N VAL A 168 -9.03 2.13 -13.57
CA VAL A 168 -7.87 2.96 -13.24
C VAL A 168 -6.67 2.06 -13.14
N GLU A 169 -5.72 2.27 -14.01
CA GLU A 169 -4.51 1.47 -14.11
C GLU A 169 -3.38 2.15 -13.35
N THR A 170 -2.68 1.40 -12.52
CA THR A 170 -1.42 1.82 -11.91
C THR A 170 -0.33 0.88 -12.40
N ILE A 171 0.67 1.44 -13.06
CA ILE A 171 1.85 0.71 -13.49
C ILE A 171 2.98 1.08 -12.54
N PHE A 172 3.73 0.10 -12.07
CA PHE A 172 4.87 0.33 -11.21
C PHE A 172 6.08 -0.51 -11.61
N ILE A 173 7.24 0.02 -11.26
CA ILE A 173 8.52 -0.65 -11.37
C ILE A 173 9.18 -0.53 -9.99
N SER A 174 9.61 -1.65 -9.44
CA SER A 174 10.35 -1.71 -8.20
C SER A 174 11.72 -2.34 -8.45
N SER A 175 12.75 -1.77 -7.86
CA SER A 175 14.10 -2.33 -7.86
C SER A 175 14.61 -2.39 -6.45
N ARG A 176 14.94 -3.57 -5.96
CA ARG A 176 15.49 -3.81 -4.64
C ARG A 176 16.92 -4.34 -4.73
N LEU A 177 17.79 -3.73 -3.94
CA LEU A 177 19.18 -4.14 -3.74
C LEU A 177 19.34 -4.59 -2.28
N ASP A 178 19.67 -5.86 -2.07
CA ASP A 178 20.03 -6.40 -0.77
C ASP A 178 21.52 -6.09 -0.50
N ILE A 179 21.78 -5.12 0.39
CA ILE A 179 23.14 -4.64 0.73
C ILE A 179 23.79 -5.59 1.74
N THR A 180 23.01 -6.08 2.69
CA THR A 180 23.37 -7.15 3.63
C THR A 180 22.17 -8.06 3.83
N PRO A 181 22.30 -9.24 4.45
CA PRO A 181 21.15 -10.10 4.76
C PRO A 181 20.04 -9.41 5.56
N THR A 182 20.40 -8.40 6.33
CA THR A 182 19.46 -7.68 7.21
C THR A 182 19.12 -6.27 6.72
N PHE A 183 19.73 -5.78 5.64
CA PHE A 183 19.50 -4.42 5.17
C PHE A 183 19.36 -4.36 3.64
N SER A 184 18.26 -3.77 3.18
CA SER A 184 18.01 -3.56 1.75
C SER A 184 17.56 -2.13 1.44
N LEU A 185 17.81 -1.74 0.19
CA LEU A 185 17.37 -0.50 -0.41
C LEU A 185 16.41 -0.81 -1.55
N THR A 186 15.25 -0.16 -1.57
CA THR A 186 14.27 -0.31 -2.66
C THR A 186 13.99 1.05 -3.28
N LEU A 187 13.91 1.07 -4.60
CA LEU A 187 13.47 2.21 -5.38
C LEU A 187 12.20 1.81 -6.13
N ASP A 188 11.09 2.47 -5.80
CA ASP A 188 9.81 2.27 -6.45
C ASP A 188 9.46 3.49 -7.30
N VAL A 189 9.02 3.23 -8.53
CA VAL A 189 8.51 4.25 -9.46
C VAL A 189 7.15 3.79 -9.96
N TRP A 190 6.17 4.67 -9.93
CA TRP A 190 4.83 4.35 -10.41
C TRP A 190 4.24 5.48 -11.24
N GLY A 191 3.35 5.08 -12.13
CA GLY A 191 2.49 5.97 -12.88
C GLY A 191 1.05 5.48 -12.87
N ARG A 192 0.12 6.38 -12.72
CA ARG A 192 -1.31 6.09 -12.70
C ARG A 192 -1.99 6.84 -13.84
N GLY A 193 -2.75 6.08 -14.65
CA GLY A 193 -3.59 6.64 -15.71
C GLY A 193 -4.90 7.17 -15.15
N ALA A 194 -5.29 8.34 -15.64
CA ALA A 194 -6.60 9.01 -15.60
C ALA A 194 -7.36 9.23 -14.30
N GLU A 195 -7.63 10.47 -14.07
CA GLU A 195 -8.83 11.19 -13.65
C GLU A 195 -9.85 10.47 -12.75
N TYR A 196 -9.57 10.45 -11.43
CA TYR A 196 -10.63 10.27 -10.45
C TYR A 196 -10.58 11.33 -9.37
N LEU A 197 -11.49 12.27 -9.48
CA LEU A 197 -11.66 13.41 -8.58
C LEU A 197 -12.20 13.05 -7.20
N MET A 198 -12.62 11.80 -6.95
CA MET A 198 -13.39 11.45 -5.76
C MET A 198 -12.85 10.26 -4.97
N ASP A 199 -11.66 9.79 -5.26
CA ASP A 199 -11.10 8.71 -4.51
C ASP A 199 -10.09 9.20 -3.48
N PRO A 200 -10.42 9.20 -2.18
CA PRO A 200 -9.48 9.62 -1.13
C PRO A 200 -8.25 8.73 -1.01
N TRP A 201 -8.31 7.52 -1.56
CA TRP A 201 -7.18 6.61 -1.73
C TRP A 201 -6.18 7.11 -2.73
N LEU A 202 -6.68 7.82 -3.69
CA LEU A 202 -6.06 8.07 -4.96
C LEU A 202 -5.53 9.48 -5.08
N ASN A 203 -5.26 10.13 -3.99
CA ASN A 203 -4.33 11.25 -4.00
C ASN A 203 -2.93 10.86 -4.52
N ILE A 204 -2.73 9.60 -4.88
CA ILE A 204 -1.64 9.13 -5.75
C ILE A 204 -2.11 9.19 -7.22
N GLN A 205 -2.73 10.29 -7.64
CA GLN A 205 -2.93 10.56 -9.05
C GLN A 205 -1.62 11.08 -9.62
N GLY A 206 -1.25 10.61 -10.80
CA GLY A 206 -0.04 11.02 -11.45
C GLY A 206 1.08 9.98 -11.32
N HIS A 207 2.27 10.42 -11.06
CA HIS A 207 3.46 9.58 -10.95
C HIS A 207 4.23 9.90 -9.67
N GLY A 208 4.99 8.95 -9.19
CA GLY A 208 5.79 9.13 -8.01
C GLY A 208 7.01 8.24 -7.98
N ILE A 209 7.89 8.56 -7.07
CA ILE A 209 9.13 7.85 -6.78
C ILE A 209 9.28 7.71 -5.27
N VAL A 210 9.66 6.54 -4.81
CA VAL A 210 9.90 6.23 -3.39
C VAL A 210 11.26 5.59 -3.23
N LEU A 211 12.02 6.07 -2.27
CA LEU A 211 13.22 5.41 -1.79
C LEU A 211 12.93 4.81 -0.41
N LYS A 212 13.05 3.49 -0.29
CA LYS A 212 12.72 2.73 0.91
C LYS A 212 13.97 2.03 1.46
N PHE A 213 14.18 2.19 2.76
CA PHE A 213 15.20 1.48 3.54
C PHE A 213 14.52 0.42 4.40
N THR A 214 14.92 -0.83 4.25
CA THR A 214 14.34 -1.94 5.00
C THR A 214 15.39 -2.58 5.88
N VAL A 215 15.03 -2.82 7.14
CA VAL A 215 15.81 -3.59 8.09
C VAL A 215 15.01 -4.83 8.45
N SER A 216 15.59 -6.01 8.26
CA SER A 216 15.00 -7.29 8.65
C SER A 216 15.66 -7.76 9.96
N GLY A 217 14.88 -8.37 10.85
CA GLY A 217 15.46 -9.10 12.00
C GLY A 217 16.33 -10.25 11.49
N GLU A 218 17.35 -10.64 12.26
CA GLU A 218 18.04 -11.89 12.01
C GLU A 218 17.03 -13.04 12.22
N GLU A 219 16.93 -13.95 11.23
CA GLU A 219 16.26 -15.22 11.46
C GLU A 219 16.91 -15.86 12.68
N ARG A 220 16.16 -15.95 13.79
CA ARG A 220 16.61 -16.75 14.91
C ARG A 220 16.43 -18.21 14.49
N ASP A 221 17.53 -18.86 14.17
CA ASP A 221 17.57 -20.32 14.09
C ASP A 221 17.05 -20.88 15.42
N VAL A 222 15.83 -21.40 15.42
CA VAL A 222 15.19 -22.09 16.55
C VAL A 222 15.25 -23.59 16.33
#